data_c462e69384ceb10bde7f7be6f2a3ea73
#
_entry.id   c462e69384ceb10bde7f7be6f2a3ea73
#
_cell.length_a   1.000
_cell.length_b   1.000
_cell.length_c   1.000
_cell.angle_alpha   90.00
_cell.angle_beta   90.00
_cell.angle_gamma   90.00
#
_symmetry.space_group_name_H-M   'P 1'
#
loop_
_entity.id
_entity.type
_entity.pdbx_description
1 polymer ?
#
loop_
_entity_poly.entity_id
_entity_poly.type
_entity_poly.pdbx_seq_one_letter_code
_entity_poly.pdbx_strand_id
1 'polypeptide(L)'
;LSHLNWKPFSENLAERAARLIRDGRMGPAILVFPDCFTSLGGNQYVNSSAIGPYADYLLDEIVPFVDREFRTLASREHRGCFGKSSGGYGAIIHGMKYTQHWGAIANHSGDAAFDFVYRCDWPNTLNELAKFRRPVRKAGPVAPPRNTVAERRLAEGLDDGRVRRFLDAVWKKSKVSGAEVHAIMNLCMAATYDPDPGAPLGFRLPFHLDTGELIEARWHRWLEHDPVRLVGRYARNLRRLRAIYIDCGWRDQYHIHYGTRQLSRRLAAARIPHHYEEFDDDHSDVDYRMDVSLPFLYRALQP
;
A
#
# COMPACT_ATOMS: atom_id res chain seq x y z
N LEU A 1 -5.58 11.89 2.89
CA LEU A 1 -5.59 13.39 2.95
C LEU A 1 -5.09 14.03 1.65
N SER A 2 -4.19 13.37 0.88
CA SER A 2 -3.67 13.94 -0.38
C SER A 2 -4.78 14.31 -1.38
N HIS A 3 -5.87 13.57 -1.42
CA HIS A 3 -7.01 13.85 -2.29
C HIS A 3 -7.87 15.06 -1.86
N LEU A 4 -7.65 15.59 -0.67
CA LEU A 4 -8.27 16.84 -0.19
C LEU A 4 -7.38 18.06 -0.41
N ASN A 5 -6.11 17.86 -0.72
CA ASN A 5 -5.18 18.96 -0.90
C ASN A 5 -5.52 19.74 -2.18
N TRP A 6 -5.43 21.06 -2.08
CA TRP A 6 -5.52 21.93 -3.22
C TRP A 6 -4.35 21.68 -4.18
N LYS A 7 -4.66 21.47 -5.44
CA LYS A 7 -3.69 21.40 -6.54
C LYS A 7 -4.03 22.50 -7.54
N PRO A 8 -3.06 23.31 -7.97
CA PRO A 8 -3.29 24.29 -9.03
C PRO A 8 -3.87 23.60 -10.27
N PHE A 9 -4.93 24.19 -10.83
CA PHE A 9 -5.57 23.73 -12.07
C PHE A 9 -6.15 22.30 -12.03
N SER A 10 -6.43 21.75 -10.86
CA SER A 10 -6.95 20.40 -10.68
C SER A 10 -7.99 20.36 -9.57
N GLU A 11 -9.07 19.62 -9.78
CA GLU A 11 -10.07 19.36 -8.73
C GLU A 11 -9.51 18.44 -7.65
N ASN A 12 -9.78 18.75 -6.40
CA ASN A 12 -9.68 17.77 -5.33
C ASN A 12 -10.87 16.80 -5.35
N LEU A 13 -10.83 15.75 -4.55
CA LEU A 13 -11.86 14.71 -4.57
C LEU A 13 -13.24 15.21 -4.08
N ALA A 14 -13.28 16.15 -3.14
CA ALA A 14 -14.55 16.73 -2.68
C ALA A 14 -15.24 17.58 -3.77
N GLU A 15 -14.45 18.39 -4.46
CA GLU A 15 -14.93 19.19 -5.62
C GLU A 15 -15.41 18.30 -6.76
N ARG A 16 -14.66 17.24 -7.05
CA ARG A 16 -15.00 16.22 -8.05
C ARG A 16 -16.34 15.54 -7.74
N ALA A 17 -16.53 15.08 -6.52
CA ALA A 17 -17.77 14.47 -6.09
C ALA A 17 -18.94 15.46 -6.19
N ALA A 18 -18.75 16.70 -5.75
CA ALA A 18 -19.78 17.75 -5.85
C ALA A 18 -20.17 18.01 -7.31
N ARG A 19 -19.19 18.03 -8.22
CA ARG A 19 -19.45 18.15 -9.66
C ARG A 19 -20.23 16.96 -10.20
N LEU A 20 -19.82 15.75 -9.89
CA LEU A 20 -20.49 14.52 -10.34
C LEU A 20 -21.94 14.42 -9.85
N ILE A 21 -22.23 14.91 -8.64
CA ILE A 21 -23.58 14.99 -8.09
C ILE A 21 -24.39 16.04 -8.85
N ARG A 22 -23.85 17.24 -9.01
CA ARG A 22 -24.53 18.33 -9.76
C ARG A 22 -24.85 17.94 -11.20
N ASP A 23 -23.94 17.22 -11.85
CA ASP A 23 -24.08 16.78 -13.23
C ASP A 23 -24.97 15.51 -13.36
N GLY A 24 -25.57 15.03 -12.27
CA GLY A 24 -26.47 13.87 -12.26
C GLY A 24 -25.77 12.53 -12.54
N ARG A 25 -24.46 12.46 -12.47
CA ARG A 25 -23.69 11.23 -12.72
C ARG A 25 -23.67 10.29 -11.50
N MET A 26 -23.85 10.84 -10.32
CA MET A 26 -24.07 10.11 -9.07
C MET A 26 -24.99 10.94 -8.17
N GLY A 27 -25.60 10.31 -7.17
CA GLY A 27 -26.34 11.01 -6.13
C GLY A 27 -25.48 11.35 -4.93
N PRO A 28 -26.08 11.96 -3.88
CA PRO A 28 -25.39 12.31 -2.66
C PRO A 28 -24.73 11.12 -1.99
N ALA A 29 -23.50 11.31 -1.54
CA ALA A 29 -22.72 10.30 -0.80
C ALA A 29 -21.88 10.97 0.27
N ILE A 30 -21.61 10.24 1.35
CA ILE A 30 -20.67 10.65 2.40
C ILE A 30 -19.30 10.09 2.02
N LEU A 31 -18.31 10.97 1.88
CA LEU A 31 -16.92 10.60 1.61
C LEU A 31 -16.11 10.77 2.89
N VAL A 32 -15.42 9.70 3.27
CA VAL A 32 -14.61 9.65 4.49
C VAL A 32 -13.14 9.51 4.11
N PHE A 33 -12.31 10.37 4.69
CA PHE A 33 -10.86 10.43 4.46
C PHE A 33 -10.13 10.14 5.77
N PRO A 34 -9.94 8.86 6.12
CA PRO A 34 -9.24 8.51 7.36
C PRO A 34 -7.78 8.94 7.30
N ASP A 35 -7.25 9.43 8.41
CA ASP A 35 -5.82 9.67 8.56
C ASP A 35 -5.12 8.37 8.93
N CYS A 36 -4.41 7.80 7.96
CA CYS A 36 -3.63 6.59 8.12
C CYS A 36 -2.12 6.87 7.93
N PHE A 37 -1.67 8.10 8.23
CA PHE A 37 -0.26 8.46 8.16
C PHE A 37 0.50 7.91 9.38
N THR A 38 1.70 7.36 9.17
CA THR A 38 2.53 6.78 10.22
C THR A 38 3.90 7.44 10.29
N SER A 39 4.71 7.09 11.28
CA SER A 39 6.11 7.51 11.36
C SER A 39 6.97 7.04 10.18
N LEU A 40 6.48 6.09 9.37
CA LEU A 40 7.09 5.64 8.12
C LEU A 40 6.37 6.16 6.86
N GLY A 41 5.56 7.20 7.01
CA GLY A 41 4.84 7.86 5.92
C GLY A 41 3.42 7.36 5.73
N GLY A 42 3.19 6.10 5.50
CA GLY A 42 1.87 5.52 5.31
C GLY A 42 1.75 4.15 5.97
N ASN A 43 0.77 3.41 5.52
CA ASN A 43 0.58 2.00 5.80
C ASN A 43 -0.21 1.39 4.63
N GLN A 44 -0.48 0.11 4.69
CA GLN A 44 -1.24 -0.59 3.65
C GLN A 44 -2.66 -0.96 4.13
N TYR A 45 -3.20 -0.20 5.09
CA TYR A 45 -4.56 -0.38 5.64
C TYR A 45 -4.79 -1.77 6.23
N VAL A 46 -3.73 -2.41 6.70
CA VAL A 46 -3.73 -3.72 7.38
C VAL A 46 -3.14 -3.59 8.79
N ASN A 47 -3.41 -4.56 9.63
CA ASN A 47 -2.81 -4.61 10.96
C ASN A 47 -1.34 -5.04 10.87
N SER A 48 -0.48 -4.36 11.61
CA SER A 48 0.91 -4.72 11.79
C SER A 48 1.38 -4.34 13.20
N SER A 49 2.11 -5.23 13.86
CA SER A 49 2.68 -4.96 15.17
C SER A 49 3.79 -3.89 15.15
N ALA A 50 4.30 -3.55 13.96
CA ALA A 50 5.34 -2.54 13.80
C ALA A 50 4.82 -1.12 13.61
N ILE A 51 3.64 -0.96 13.00
CA ILE A 51 3.08 0.36 12.64
C ILE A 51 1.66 0.62 13.16
N GLY A 52 0.98 -0.39 13.68
CA GLY A 52 -0.34 -0.25 14.29
C GLY A 52 -1.46 -1.09 13.65
N PRO A 53 -2.62 -1.20 14.32
CA PRO A 53 -3.75 -2.01 13.90
C PRO A 53 -4.68 -1.20 12.95
N TYR A 54 -4.20 -0.81 11.77
CA TYR A 54 -4.94 0.12 10.89
C TYR A 54 -6.16 -0.49 10.21
N ALA A 55 -6.25 -1.81 10.08
CA ALA A 55 -7.50 -2.43 9.65
C ALA A 55 -8.58 -2.28 10.74
N ASP A 56 -8.23 -2.57 11.99
CA ASP A 56 -9.15 -2.44 13.13
C ASP A 56 -9.54 -0.97 13.34
N TYR A 57 -8.58 -0.04 13.25
CA TYR A 57 -8.87 1.40 13.28
C TYR A 57 -9.95 1.80 12.26
N LEU A 58 -9.85 1.34 11.02
CA LEU A 58 -10.84 1.64 9.98
C LEU A 58 -12.20 0.98 10.27
N LEU A 59 -12.19 -0.28 10.68
CA LEU A 59 -13.39 -1.11 10.76
C LEU A 59 -14.12 -0.97 12.10
N ASP A 60 -13.38 -0.83 13.19
CA ASP A 60 -13.92 -0.85 14.54
C ASP A 60 -14.04 0.55 15.18
N GLU A 61 -13.32 1.55 14.61
CA GLU A 61 -13.39 2.93 15.10
C GLU A 61 -14.03 3.87 14.06
N ILE A 62 -13.45 3.99 12.86
CA ILE A 62 -13.91 4.97 11.84
C ILE A 62 -15.30 4.63 11.32
N VAL A 63 -15.56 3.37 10.92
CA VAL A 63 -16.86 2.98 10.37
C VAL A 63 -17.98 3.19 11.40
N PRO A 64 -17.89 2.69 12.66
CA PRO A 64 -18.93 2.94 13.66
C PRO A 64 -19.07 4.41 14.04
N PHE A 65 -17.97 5.17 14.07
CA PHE A 65 -18.02 6.61 14.32
C PHE A 65 -18.85 7.32 13.24
N VAL A 66 -18.57 7.04 11.96
CA VAL A 66 -19.29 7.67 10.84
C VAL A 66 -20.77 7.28 10.85
N ASP A 67 -21.07 6.01 11.10
CA ASP A 67 -22.46 5.52 11.16
C ASP A 67 -23.25 6.14 12.32
N ARG A 68 -22.60 6.50 13.43
CA ARG A 68 -23.24 7.14 14.57
C ARG A 68 -23.44 8.66 14.37
N GLU A 69 -22.46 9.33 13.78
CA GLU A 69 -22.45 10.81 13.69
C GLU A 69 -23.14 11.33 12.43
N PHE A 70 -23.28 10.52 11.39
CA PHE A 70 -23.80 10.96 10.10
C PHE A 70 -24.99 10.09 9.64
N ARG A 71 -25.80 10.64 8.74
CA ARG A 71 -26.96 9.95 8.17
C ARG A 71 -26.54 8.91 7.13
N THR A 72 -25.90 7.86 7.56
CA THR A 72 -25.50 6.73 6.71
C THR A 72 -26.64 5.72 6.53
N LEU A 73 -26.55 4.92 5.49
CA LEU A 73 -27.25 3.63 5.40
C LEU A 73 -26.29 2.59 5.99
N ALA A 74 -26.40 2.38 7.33
CA ALA A 74 -25.41 1.69 8.16
C ALA A 74 -25.36 0.17 7.89
N SER A 75 -25.13 -0.21 6.63
CA SER A 75 -24.92 -1.62 6.22
C SER A 75 -23.82 -1.76 5.19
N ARG A 76 -23.25 -2.94 5.07
CA ARG A 76 -22.22 -3.23 4.08
C ARG A 76 -22.66 -2.98 2.64
N GLU A 77 -23.93 -3.21 2.37
CA GLU A 77 -24.55 -3.07 1.05
C GLU A 77 -24.45 -1.64 0.51
N HIS A 78 -24.37 -0.68 1.40
CA HIS A 78 -24.30 0.75 1.10
C HIS A 78 -22.95 1.38 1.40
N ARG A 79 -21.93 0.56 1.70
CA ARG A 79 -20.57 1.04 2.04
C ARG A 79 -19.55 0.50 1.06
N GLY A 80 -18.77 1.42 0.46
CA GLY A 80 -17.66 1.09 -0.40
C GLY A 80 -16.33 1.61 0.11
N CYS A 81 -15.24 1.02 -0.34
CA CYS A 81 -13.92 1.60 -0.18
C CYS A 81 -13.20 1.71 -1.52
N PHE A 82 -12.40 2.75 -1.65
CA PHE A 82 -11.64 3.02 -2.87
C PHE A 82 -10.35 3.77 -2.55
N GLY A 83 -9.41 3.71 -3.45
CA GLY A 83 -8.18 4.46 -3.33
C GLY A 83 -7.22 4.20 -4.47
N LYS A 84 -6.12 4.93 -4.45
CA LYS A 84 -5.04 4.84 -5.45
C LYS A 84 -3.75 4.36 -4.79
N SER A 85 -2.91 3.61 -5.51
CA SER A 85 -1.61 3.13 -5.03
C SER A 85 -1.79 2.28 -3.75
N SER A 86 -1.16 2.61 -2.64
CA SER A 86 -1.42 1.99 -1.33
C SER A 86 -2.91 1.96 -0.96
N GLY A 87 -3.68 3.00 -1.33
CA GLY A 87 -5.14 3.02 -1.13
C GLY A 87 -5.87 2.04 -2.04
N GLY A 88 -5.41 1.85 -3.26
CA GLY A 88 -5.90 0.82 -4.19
C GLY A 88 -5.63 -0.59 -3.68
N TYR A 89 -4.41 -0.82 -3.17
CA TYR A 89 -4.06 -2.04 -2.46
C TYR A 89 -4.98 -2.26 -1.24
N GLY A 90 -5.15 -1.23 -0.41
CA GLY A 90 -6.07 -1.29 0.73
C GLY A 90 -7.48 -1.70 0.30
N ALA A 91 -8.02 -1.09 -0.76
CA ALA A 91 -9.36 -1.40 -1.25
C ALA A 91 -9.51 -2.88 -1.65
N ILE A 92 -8.57 -3.42 -2.44
CA ILE A 92 -8.64 -4.84 -2.85
C ILE A 92 -8.45 -5.80 -1.67
N ILE A 93 -7.54 -5.50 -0.73
CA ILE A 93 -7.33 -6.33 0.46
C ILE A 93 -8.55 -6.29 1.40
N HIS A 94 -9.15 -5.12 1.58
CA HIS A 94 -10.39 -5.00 2.35
C HIS A 94 -11.55 -5.75 1.69
N GLY A 95 -11.66 -5.70 0.36
CA GLY A 95 -12.59 -6.52 -0.39
C GLY A 95 -12.34 -8.03 -0.27
N MET A 96 -11.10 -8.45 -0.07
CA MET A 96 -10.73 -9.85 0.17
C MET A 96 -11.04 -10.29 1.60
N LYS A 97 -10.58 -9.53 2.59
CA LYS A 97 -10.55 -9.97 4.00
C LYS A 97 -11.79 -9.56 4.80
N TYR A 98 -12.43 -8.43 4.46
CA TYR A 98 -13.41 -7.76 5.32
C TYR A 98 -14.75 -7.48 4.60
N THR A 99 -15.24 -8.41 3.80
CA THR A 99 -16.51 -8.28 3.06
C THR A 99 -17.76 -8.14 3.94
N GLN A 100 -17.65 -8.38 5.24
CA GLN A 100 -18.72 -8.07 6.20
C GLN A 100 -18.91 -6.56 6.39
N HIS A 101 -17.94 -5.72 6.00
CA HIS A 101 -17.99 -4.25 6.11
C HIS A 101 -18.22 -3.55 4.77
N TRP A 102 -17.88 -4.19 3.65
CA TRP A 102 -17.84 -3.56 2.33
C TRP A 102 -18.72 -4.27 1.31
N GLY A 103 -19.55 -3.48 0.60
CA GLY A 103 -20.39 -3.97 -0.51
C GLY A 103 -19.70 -3.83 -1.86
N ALA A 104 -18.86 -2.81 -2.04
CA ALA A 104 -18.14 -2.58 -3.30
C ALA A 104 -16.76 -1.97 -3.06
N ILE A 105 -15.87 -2.15 -4.02
CA ILE A 105 -14.51 -1.62 -3.95
C ILE A 105 -14.06 -1.02 -5.31
N ALA A 106 -13.15 -0.02 -5.24
CA ALA A 106 -12.42 0.45 -6.42
C ALA A 106 -10.91 0.55 -6.12
N ASN A 107 -10.14 -0.12 -6.95
CA ASN A 107 -8.69 -0.19 -6.90
C ASN A 107 -8.11 0.56 -8.10
N HIS A 108 -7.52 1.72 -7.84
CA HIS A 108 -6.79 2.51 -8.83
C HIS A 108 -5.29 2.29 -8.65
N SER A 109 -4.64 1.67 -9.62
CA SER A 109 -3.19 1.43 -9.60
C SER A 109 -2.69 0.91 -8.25
N GLY A 110 -3.40 -0.06 -7.65
CA GLY A 110 -3.04 -0.62 -6.35
C GLY A 110 -1.93 -1.66 -6.48
N ASP A 111 -1.05 -1.69 -5.49
CA ASP A 111 0.12 -2.55 -5.47
C ASP A 111 -0.27 -4.03 -5.65
N ALA A 112 0.29 -4.68 -6.65
CA ALA A 112 0.03 -6.07 -6.99
C ALA A 112 1.22 -6.66 -7.75
N ALA A 113 1.43 -7.97 -7.70
CA ALA A 113 2.61 -8.67 -8.21
C ALA A 113 3.90 -8.08 -7.63
N PHE A 114 4.12 -8.32 -6.35
CA PHE A 114 5.18 -7.70 -5.55
C PHE A 114 6.59 -7.89 -6.11
N ASP A 115 6.81 -8.92 -6.92
CA ASP A 115 8.06 -9.12 -7.64
C ASP A 115 8.36 -7.98 -8.63
N PHE A 116 7.34 -7.30 -9.16
CA PHE A 116 7.50 -6.15 -10.06
C PHE A 116 7.50 -4.82 -9.30
N VAL A 117 6.49 -4.59 -8.45
CA VAL A 117 6.27 -3.27 -7.84
C VAL A 117 7.33 -2.92 -6.78
N TYR A 118 7.84 -3.89 -6.01
CA TYR A 118 8.76 -3.59 -4.91
C TYR A 118 10.22 -3.92 -5.21
N ARG A 119 10.50 -5.07 -5.82
CA ARG A 119 11.89 -5.52 -6.02
C ARG A 119 12.69 -4.61 -6.94
N CYS A 120 12.05 -4.00 -7.94
CA CYS A 120 12.74 -3.08 -8.86
C CYS A 120 13.32 -1.85 -8.16
N ASP A 121 12.78 -1.45 -7.01
CA ASP A 121 13.22 -0.27 -6.27
C ASP A 121 14.22 -0.57 -5.13
N TRP A 122 14.48 -1.84 -4.82
CA TRP A 122 15.42 -2.21 -3.74
C TRP A 122 16.85 -1.70 -3.96
N PRO A 123 17.44 -1.70 -5.17
CA PRO A 123 18.76 -1.13 -5.39
C PRO A 123 18.86 0.34 -4.99
N ASN A 124 17.84 1.14 -5.30
CA ASN A 124 17.77 2.55 -4.90
C ASN A 124 17.68 2.70 -3.37
N THR A 125 16.83 1.90 -2.73
CA THR A 125 16.71 1.86 -1.26
C THR A 125 18.04 1.48 -0.59
N LEU A 126 18.74 0.47 -1.11
CA LEU A 126 20.07 0.06 -0.61
C LEU A 126 21.08 1.19 -0.73
N ASN A 127 21.09 1.90 -1.87
CA ASN A 127 21.99 3.04 -2.10
C ASN A 127 21.72 4.19 -1.10
N GLU A 128 20.45 4.49 -0.81
CA GLU A 128 20.10 5.51 0.18
C GLU A 128 20.54 5.08 1.59
N LEU A 129 20.26 3.86 2.00
CA LEU A 129 20.64 3.33 3.30
C LEU A 129 22.16 3.20 3.46
N ALA A 130 22.90 2.91 2.38
CA ALA A 130 24.37 2.78 2.40
C ALA A 130 25.07 4.08 2.81
N LYS A 131 24.47 5.26 2.56
CA LYS A 131 25.00 6.57 2.99
C LYS A 131 25.11 6.67 4.53
N PHE A 132 24.37 5.88 5.24
CA PHE A 132 24.30 5.84 6.71
C PHE A 132 25.03 4.64 7.31
N ARG A 133 25.82 3.90 6.53
CA ARG A 133 26.67 2.80 7.00
C ARG A 133 27.74 3.33 7.95
N ARG A 134 28.05 2.58 9.01
CA ARG A 134 29.20 2.90 9.84
C ARG A 134 30.50 2.70 9.04
N PRO A 135 31.48 3.60 9.15
CA PRO A 135 32.77 3.38 8.51
C PRO A 135 33.32 2.04 8.99
N VAL A 136 33.69 1.17 8.05
CA VAL A 136 34.45 -0.03 8.38
C VAL A 136 35.78 0.43 8.96
N ARG A 137 36.05 0.17 10.24
CA ARG A 137 37.38 0.32 10.78
C ARG A 137 38.31 -0.47 9.86
N LYS A 138 39.33 0.19 9.25
CA LYS A 138 40.36 -0.53 8.49
C LYS A 138 40.82 -1.67 9.36
N ALA A 139 40.53 -2.90 8.97
CA ALA A 139 41.04 -4.07 9.65
C ALA A 139 42.57 -3.98 9.61
N GLY A 140 43.21 -4.03 10.75
CA GLY A 140 44.61 -4.39 10.82
C GLY A 140 44.82 -5.76 10.17
N PRO A 141 46.06 -6.23 9.96
CA PRO A 141 46.36 -7.45 9.23
C PRO A 141 45.43 -8.59 9.68
N VAL A 142 44.84 -9.23 8.67
CA VAL A 142 43.72 -10.18 8.74
C VAL A 142 43.94 -11.21 9.85
N ALA A 143 43.27 -11.04 10.97
CA ALA A 143 43.05 -12.15 11.89
C ALA A 143 41.99 -13.07 11.28
N PRO A 144 42.08 -14.41 11.45
CA PRO A 144 41.05 -15.33 10.94
C PRO A 144 39.70 -14.95 11.52
N PRO A 145 38.60 -15.22 10.78
CA PRO A 145 37.29 -14.76 11.15
C PRO A 145 36.93 -15.21 12.56
N ARG A 146 36.89 -14.27 13.48
CA ARG A 146 36.32 -14.51 14.81
C ARG A 146 34.82 -14.48 14.61
N ASN A 147 34.16 -15.54 14.94
CA ASN A 147 32.70 -15.73 14.92
C ASN A 147 32.01 -14.77 15.91
N THR A 148 32.22 -13.47 15.71
CA THR A 148 31.71 -12.41 16.59
C THR A 148 30.19 -12.24 16.33
N VAL A 149 29.48 -11.75 17.35
CA VAL A 149 28.05 -11.39 17.21
C VAL A 149 27.83 -10.41 16.07
N ALA A 150 28.79 -9.53 15.79
CA ALA A 150 28.73 -8.58 14.67
C ALA A 150 28.81 -9.29 13.31
N GLU A 151 29.69 -10.29 13.16
CA GLU A 151 29.81 -11.08 11.93
C GLU A 151 28.61 -11.97 11.68
N ARG A 152 28.05 -12.59 12.75
CA ARG A 152 26.77 -13.32 12.64
C ARG A 152 25.64 -12.39 12.22
N ARG A 153 25.54 -11.20 12.78
CA ARG A 153 24.54 -10.20 12.40
C ARG A 153 24.70 -9.74 10.95
N LEU A 154 25.93 -9.59 10.46
CA LEU A 154 26.19 -9.30 9.04
C LEU A 154 25.77 -10.48 8.16
N ALA A 155 26.11 -11.71 8.54
CA ALA A 155 25.74 -12.92 7.80
C ALA A 155 24.21 -13.17 7.80
N GLU A 156 23.51 -12.70 8.83
CA GLU A 156 22.05 -12.79 8.93
C GLU A 156 21.31 -11.61 8.27
N GLY A 157 22.02 -10.70 7.57
CA GLY A 157 21.45 -9.51 6.93
C GLY A 157 20.85 -8.50 7.89
N LEU A 158 21.29 -8.52 9.16
CA LEU A 158 20.76 -7.66 10.20
C LEU A 158 21.27 -6.21 10.03
N ASP A 159 20.37 -5.26 10.30
CA ASP A 159 20.68 -3.84 10.28
C ASP A 159 21.79 -3.48 11.30
N ASP A 160 22.82 -2.76 10.84
CA ASP A 160 23.90 -2.21 11.68
C ASP A 160 23.48 -0.92 12.41
N GLY A 161 22.20 -0.57 12.36
CA GLY A 161 21.61 0.67 12.85
C GLY A 161 21.55 1.76 11.78
N ARG A 162 21.91 1.45 10.51
CA ARG A 162 21.85 2.44 9.41
C ARG A 162 20.44 2.88 9.09
N VAL A 163 19.45 2.00 9.20
CA VAL A 163 18.04 2.32 8.98
C VAL A 163 17.57 3.38 9.99
N ARG A 164 17.90 3.22 11.28
CA ARG A 164 17.58 4.22 12.31
C ARG A 164 18.27 5.55 11.98
N ARG A 165 19.56 5.54 11.67
CA ARG A 165 20.30 6.78 11.32
C ARG A 165 19.74 7.47 10.08
N PHE A 166 19.30 6.69 9.09
CA PHE A 166 18.62 7.22 7.91
C PHE A 166 17.31 7.91 8.30
N LEU A 167 16.43 7.24 9.05
CA LEU A 167 15.14 7.80 9.47
C LEU A 167 15.33 9.06 10.31
N ASP A 168 16.25 9.04 11.29
CA ASP A 168 16.56 10.18 12.15
C ASP A 168 17.10 11.39 11.37
N ALA A 169 17.79 11.15 10.25
CA ALA A 169 18.30 12.20 9.39
C ALA A 169 17.22 12.76 8.47
N VAL A 170 16.42 11.90 7.86
CA VAL A 170 15.39 12.30 6.89
C VAL A 170 14.28 13.11 7.57
N TRP A 171 13.83 12.71 8.74
CA TRP A 171 12.76 13.42 9.47
C TRP A 171 13.17 14.80 10.01
N LYS A 172 14.46 15.13 9.98
CA LYS A 172 14.98 16.47 10.31
C LYS A 172 15.05 17.40 9.10
N LYS A 173 14.85 16.89 7.89
CA LYS A 173 14.95 17.70 6.67
C LYS A 173 13.70 18.54 6.44
N SER A 174 13.89 19.75 5.98
CA SER A 174 12.79 20.59 5.49
C SER A 174 12.23 20.11 4.14
N LYS A 175 13.02 19.34 3.39
CA LYS A 175 12.63 18.75 2.10
C LYS A 175 13.28 17.37 1.94
N VAL A 176 12.44 16.37 1.78
CA VAL A 176 12.85 14.99 1.50
C VAL A 176 12.93 14.79 -0.02
N SER A 177 13.97 14.11 -0.49
CA SER A 177 14.14 13.79 -1.92
C SER A 177 13.24 12.62 -2.33
N GLY A 178 12.96 12.48 -3.63
CA GLY A 178 12.20 11.35 -4.16
C GLY A 178 12.84 9.99 -3.81
N ALA A 179 14.17 9.87 -3.89
CA ALA A 179 14.88 8.64 -3.53
C ALA A 179 14.71 8.28 -2.04
N GLU A 180 14.75 9.29 -1.16
CA GLU A 180 14.49 9.07 0.28
C GLU A 180 13.04 8.68 0.55
N VAL A 181 12.07 9.28 -0.16
CA VAL A 181 10.66 8.88 -0.05
C VAL A 181 10.48 7.42 -0.45
N HIS A 182 11.11 6.98 -1.55
CA HIS A 182 11.06 5.58 -1.99
C HIS A 182 11.73 4.63 -0.98
N ALA A 183 12.85 5.04 -0.39
CA ALA A 183 13.48 4.25 0.67
C ALA A 183 12.56 4.13 1.90
N ILE A 184 11.93 5.23 2.35
CA ILE A 184 10.94 5.19 3.45
C ILE A 184 9.77 4.28 3.08
N MET A 185 9.27 4.34 1.85
CA MET A 185 8.19 3.47 1.36
C MET A 185 8.57 1.98 1.51
N ASN A 186 9.77 1.57 1.08
CA ASN A 186 10.23 0.19 1.25
C ASN A 186 10.37 -0.21 2.72
N LEU A 187 10.78 0.71 3.60
CA LEU A 187 10.80 0.46 5.06
C LEU A 187 9.39 0.31 5.61
N CYS A 188 8.45 1.12 5.15
CA CYS A 188 7.03 1.01 5.50
C CYS A 188 6.44 -0.34 5.06
N MET A 189 6.76 -0.79 3.84
CA MET A 189 6.34 -2.12 3.36
C MET A 189 6.93 -3.24 4.22
N ALA A 190 8.20 -3.13 4.62
CA ALA A 190 8.82 -4.10 5.53
C ALA A 190 8.10 -4.15 6.88
N ALA A 191 7.80 -2.98 7.44
CA ALA A 191 7.05 -2.88 8.69
C ALA A 191 5.61 -3.41 8.58
N THR A 192 5.02 -3.32 7.39
CA THR A 192 3.67 -3.84 7.11
C THR A 192 3.66 -5.35 6.91
N TYR A 193 4.58 -5.88 6.10
CA TYR A 193 4.53 -7.25 5.61
C TYR A 193 5.42 -8.24 6.35
N ASP A 194 6.44 -7.77 7.06
CA ASP A 194 7.32 -8.59 7.88
C ASP A 194 7.62 -7.94 9.25
N PRO A 195 6.58 -7.60 10.04
CA PRO A 195 6.79 -7.09 11.40
C PRO A 195 7.48 -8.15 12.27
N ASP A 196 8.43 -7.70 13.07
CA ASP A 196 9.18 -8.53 13.99
C ASP A 196 9.45 -7.75 15.29
N PRO A 197 8.67 -7.99 16.36
CA PRO A 197 8.87 -7.30 17.65
C PRO A 197 10.27 -7.50 18.25
N GLY A 198 10.99 -8.56 17.86
CA GLY A 198 12.39 -8.80 18.28
C GLY A 198 13.42 -7.99 17.51
N ALA A 199 13.03 -7.29 16.44
CA ALA A 199 13.92 -6.43 15.67
C ALA A 199 13.99 -5.01 16.27
N PRO A 200 15.15 -4.31 16.17
CA PRO A 200 15.34 -2.98 16.75
C PRO A 200 14.34 -1.91 16.31
N LEU A 201 13.75 -2.07 15.12
CA LEU A 201 12.74 -1.17 14.54
C LEU A 201 11.35 -1.80 14.45
N GLY A 202 11.15 -2.99 15.04
CA GLY A 202 9.90 -3.72 14.98
C GLY A 202 9.65 -4.45 13.66
N PHE A 203 10.59 -4.44 12.72
CA PHE A 203 10.48 -5.11 11.41
C PHE A 203 11.85 -5.50 10.86
N ARG A 204 11.85 -6.30 9.80
CA ARG A 204 13.07 -6.69 9.08
C ARG A 204 12.88 -6.52 7.58
N LEU A 205 14.01 -6.38 6.87
CA LEU A 205 14.04 -6.24 5.42
C LEU A 205 14.17 -7.60 4.74
N PRO A 206 13.63 -7.78 3.53
CA PRO A 206 13.71 -9.02 2.77
C PRO A 206 15.02 -9.18 2.00
N PHE A 207 16.02 -8.34 2.26
CA PHE A 207 17.32 -8.35 1.59
C PHE A 207 18.45 -7.98 2.54
N HIS A 208 19.65 -8.43 2.21
CA HIS A 208 20.87 -8.08 2.90
C HIS A 208 21.28 -6.64 2.56
N LEU A 209 21.55 -5.84 3.60
CA LEU A 209 21.84 -4.40 3.46
C LEU A 209 23.17 -4.08 2.75
N ASP A 210 24.12 -5.00 2.70
CA ASP A 210 25.42 -4.79 2.09
C ASP A 210 25.55 -5.42 0.71
N THR A 211 24.87 -6.54 0.45
CA THR A 211 25.00 -7.30 -0.80
C THR A 211 23.75 -7.20 -1.68
N GLY A 212 22.59 -6.84 -1.10
CA GLY A 212 21.31 -6.87 -1.80
C GLY A 212 20.75 -8.28 -2.03
N GLU A 213 21.43 -9.32 -1.50
CA GLU A 213 20.96 -10.70 -1.62
C GLU A 213 19.59 -10.86 -0.98
N LEU A 214 18.72 -11.60 -1.68
CA LEU A 214 17.38 -11.90 -1.22
C LEU A 214 17.40 -12.83 0.02
N ILE A 215 16.62 -12.47 1.03
CA ILE A 215 16.33 -13.35 2.17
C ILE A 215 14.99 -14.02 1.90
N GLU A 216 15.01 -15.17 1.25
CA GLU A 216 13.83 -15.89 0.72
C GLU A 216 12.71 -16.03 1.75
N ALA A 217 13.02 -16.46 2.98
CA ALA A 217 12.02 -16.66 4.03
C ALA A 217 11.27 -15.36 4.37
N ARG A 218 11.93 -14.19 4.25
CA ARG A 218 11.30 -12.89 4.50
C ARG A 218 10.51 -12.42 3.31
N TRP A 219 11.04 -12.64 2.12
CA TRP A 219 10.30 -12.31 0.91
C TRP A 219 9.01 -13.12 0.80
N HIS A 220 9.01 -14.38 1.20
CA HIS A 220 7.79 -15.19 1.24
C HIS A 220 6.72 -14.59 2.15
N ARG A 221 7.07 -13.97 3.29
CA ARG A 221 6.11 -13.26 4.13
C ARG A 221 5.46 -12.08 3.41
N TRP A 222 6.25 -11.30 2.67
CA TRP A 222 5.69 -10.23 1.83
C TRP A 222 4.71 -10.79 0.81
N LEU A 223 5.07 -11.87 0.13
CA LEU A 223 4.24 -12.49 -0.90
C LEU A 223 2.92 -13.08 -0.36
N GLU A 224 2.81 -13.34 0.94
CA GLU A 224 1.55 -13.68 1.61
C GLU A 224 0.55 -12.53 1.64
N HIS A 225 0.99 -11.32 1.33
CA HIS A 225 0.16 -10.11 1.23
C HIS A 225 -0.13 -9.70 -0.23
N ASP A 226 0.47 -10.35 -1.22
CA ASP A 226 0.29 -10.00 -2.63
C ASP A 226 -1.13 -10.35 -3.11
N PRO A 227 -1.94 -9.36 -3.54
CA PRO A 227 -3.31 -9.59 -4.01
C PRO A 227 -3.42 -10.64 -5.10
N VAL A 228 -2.45 -10.71 -6.03
CA VAL A 228 -2.45 -11.71 -7.11
C VAL A 228 -2.43 -13.14 -6.56
N ARG A 229 -1.69 -13.36 -5.48
CA ARG A 229 -1.57 -14.68 -4.82
C ARG A 229 -2.77 -14.99 -3.94
N LEU A 230 -3.46 -13.96 -3.45
CA LEU A 230 -4.57 -14.09 -2.51
C LEU A 230 -5.93 -14.38 -3.15
N VAL A 231 -6.12 -14.13 -4.46
CA VAL A 231 -7.41 -14.30 -5.14
C VAL A 231 -8.06 -15.65 -4.86
N GLY A 232 -7.31 -16.74 -5.01
CA GLY A 232 -7.85 -18.09 -4.80
C GLY A 232 -8.36 -18.30 -3.36
N ARG A 233 -7.59 -17.87 -2.37
CA ARG A 233 -7.92 -17.97 -0.94
C ARG A 233 -9.19 -17.19 -0.58
N TYR A 234 -9.39 -16.02 -1.18
CA TYR A 234 -10.50 -15.12 -0.87
C TYR A 234 -11.59 -15.06 -1.94
N ALA A 235 -11.60 -16.01 -2.87
CA ALA A 235 -12.56 -16.03 -3.98
C ALA A 235 -14.02 -16.00 -3.51
N ARG A 236 -14.34 -16.70 -2.39
CA ARG A 236 -15.68 -16.69 -1.80
C ARG A 236 -16.09 -15.30 -1.32
N ASN A 237 -15.17 -14.58 -0.70
CA ASN A 237 -15.41 -13.21 -0.21
C ASN A 237 -15.61 -12.25 -1.37
N LEU A 238 -14.70 -12.28 -2.34
CA LEU A 238 -14.77 -11.41 -3.52
C LEU A 238 -16.08 -11.57 -4.30
N ARG A 239 -16.63 -12.80 -4.41
CA ARG A 239 -17.93 -13.02 -5.05
C ARG A 239 -19.12 -12.44 -4.27
N ARG A 240 -18.94 -12.07 -3.01
CA ARG A 240 -19.98 -11.41 -2.19
C ARG A 240 -20.03 -9.91 -2.40
N LEU A 241 -19.03 -9.32 -3.05
CA LEU A 241 -19.05 -7.91 -3.40
C LEU A 241 -20.06 -7.67 -4.52
N ARG A 242 -20.80 -6.58 -4.42
CA ARG A 242 -21.74 -6.12 -5.45
C ARG A 242 -21.02 -5.57 -6.66
N ALA A 243 -19.83 -4.97 -6.45
CA ALA A 243 -18.99 -4.46 -7.52
C ALA A 243 -17.51 -4.45 -7.13
N ILE A 244 -16.67 -4.72 -8.13
CA ILE A 244 -15.22 -4.58 -8.07
C ILE A 244 -14.80 -3.76 -9.29
N TYR A 245 -14.20 -2.60 -9.06
CA TYR A 245 -13.60 -1.77 -10.09
C TYR A 245 -12.08 -1.80 -9.96
N ILE A 246 -11.38 -1.96 -11.07
CA ILE A 246 -9.91 -2.00 -11.12
C ILE A 246 -9.46 -1.24 -12.35
N ASP A 247 -8.56 -0.28 -12.18
CA ASP A 247 -7.88 0.34 -13.32
C ASP A 247 -6.41 0.65 -13.03
N CYS A 248 -5.64 0.86 -14.08
CA CYS A 248 -4.24 1.25 -14.02
C CYS A 248 -3.80 1.93 -15.31
N GLY A 249 -2.99 2.98 -15.21
CA GLY A 249 -2.29 3.52 -16.35
C GLY A 249 -1.29 2.52 -16.92
N TRP A 250 -1.30 2.29 -18.24
CA TRP A 250 -0.41 1.28 -18.84
C TRP A 250 1.06 1.71 -18.90
N ARG A 251 1.34 3.01 -18.62
CA ARG A 251 2.69 3.58 -18.50
C ARG A 251 3.12 3.77 -17.03
N ASP A 252 2.43 3.11 -16.09
CA ASP A 252 2.73 3.19 -14.66
C ASP A 252 4.21 2.91 -14.38
N GLN A 253 4.93 3.89 -13.85
CA GLN A 253 6.38 3.85 -13.61
C GLN A 253 6.78 2.90 -12.46
N TYR A 254 5.84 2.44 -11.65
CA TYR A 254 6.04 1.42 -10.63
C TYR A 254 5.72 0.01 -11.12
N HIS A 255 5.43 -0.13 -12.43
CA HIS A 255 5.11 -1.41 -13.08
C HIS A 255 3.84 -2.09 -12.55
N ILE A 256 2.96 -1.35 -11.86
CA ILE A 256 1.73 -1.86 -11.25
C ILE A 256 0.78 -2.43 -12.31
N HIS A 257 0.77 -1.89 -13.53
CA HIS A 257 -0.04 -2.39 -14.64
C HIS A 257 0.20 -3.89 -14.93
N TYR A 258 1.42 -4.40 -14.78
CA TYR A 258 1.66 -5.84 -14.91
C TYR A 258 0.99 -6.64 -13.78
N GLY A 259 1.01 -6.12 -12.57
CA GLY A 259 0.33 -6.72 -11.43
C GLY A 259 -1.19 -6.67 -11.58
N THR A 260 -1.71 -5.53 -12.05
CA THR A 260 -3.14 -5.35 -12.28
C THR A 260 -3.70 -6.28 -13.36
N ARG A 261 -2.94 -6.49 -14.45
CA ARG A 261 -3.25 -7.50 -15.49
C ARG A 261 -3.31 -8.90 -14.91
N GLN A 262 -2.32 -9.27 -14.08
CA GLN A 262 -2.29 -10.57 -13.42
C GLN A 262 -3.46 -10.74 -12.45
N LEU A 263 -3.77 -9.71 -11.66
CA LEU A 263 -4.90 -9.69 -10.73
C LEU A 263 -6.22 -9.90 -11.47
N SER A 264 -6.48 -9.13 -12.53
CA SER A 264 -7.68 -9.25 -13.37
C SER A 264 -7.80 -10.67 -13.97
N ARG A 265 -6.71 -11.22 -14.52
CA ARG A 265 -6.70 -12.60 -15.05
C ARG A 265 -7.02 -13.64 -13.97
N ARG A 266 -6.52 -13.47 -12.75
CA ARG A 266 -6.81 -14.38 -11.62
C ARG A 266 -8.27 -14.28 -11.18
N LEU A 267 -8.83 -13.07 -11.15
CA LEU A 267 -10.26 -12.85 -10.85
C LEU A 267 -11.14 -13.50 -11.91
N ALA A 268 -10.84 -13.29 -13.20
CA ALA A 268 -11.56 -13.92 -14.31
C ALA A 268 -11.49 -15.46 -14.24
N ALA A 269 -10.32 -16.03 -14.02
CA ALA A 269 -10.14 -17.49 -13.88
C ALA A 269 -10.93 -18.05 -12.68
N ALA A 270 -11.07 -17.27 -11.60
CA ALA A 270 -11.87 -17.62 -10.43
C ALA A 270 -13.38 -17.33 -10.62
N ARG A 271 -13.80 -16.86 -11.80
CA ARG A 271 -15.18 -16.45 -12.13
C ARG A 271 -15.72 -15.40 -11.15
N ILE A 272 -14.89 -14.40 -10.84
CA ILE A 272 -15.27 -13.25 -10.00
C ILE A 272 -15.58 -12.08 -10.93
N PRO A 273 -16.84 -11.60 -10.97
CA PRO A 273 -17.20 -10.43 -11.77
C PRO A 273 -16.43 -9.19 -11.31
N HIS A 274 -15.82 -8.50 -12.26
CA HIS A 274 -15.11 -7.24 -12.00
C HIS A 274 -15.06 -6.39 -13.27
N HIS A 275 -14.96 -5.09 -13.09
CA HIS A 275 -14.63 -4.15 -14.16
C HIS A 275 -13.12 -3.94 -14.16
N TYR A 276 -12.50 -4.06 -15.32
CA TYR A 276 -11.07 -3.80 -15.49
C TYR A 276 -10.83 -2.89 -16.69
N GLU A 277 -10.01 -1.86 -16.51
CA GLU A 277 -9.66 -0.90 -17.56
C GLU A 277 -8.19 -0.50 -17.44
N GLU A 278 -7.51 -0.37 -18.60
CA GLU A 278 -6.24 0.33 -18.71
C GLU A 278 -6.45 1.63 -19.49
N PHE A 279 -5.71 2.66 -19.10
CA PHE A 279 -5.78 3.97 -19.75
C PHE A 279 -4.37 4.48 -20.09
N ASP A 280 -4.30 5.44 -21.04
CA ASP A 280 -3.04 5.99 -21.52
C ASP A 280 -2.52 7.09 -20.59
N ASP A 281 -1.96 6.65 -19.45
CA ASP A 281 -1.32 7.53 -18.48
C ASP A 281 -0.33 6.75 -17.61
N ASP A 282 0.37 7.46 -16.70
CA ASP A 282 1.28 6.89 -15.72
C ASP A 282 0.62 6.73 -14.32
N HIS A 283 1.41 6.74 -13.23
CA HIS A 283 0.90 6.64 -11.87
C HIS A 283 0.46 7.98 -11.29
N SER A 284 0.92 9.08 -11.86
CA SER A 284 0.80 10.41 -11.27
C SER A 284 -0.48 11.11 -11.73
N ASP A 285 -1.07 11.92 -10.85
CA ASP A 285 -2.19 12.83 -11.16
C ASP A 285 -3.41 12.19 -11.86
N VAL A 286 -3.61 10.89 -11.69
CA VAL A 286 -4.72 10.11 -12.28
C VAL A 286 -6.02 10.18 -11.49
N ASP A 287 -6.19 11.16 -10.61
CA ASP A 287 -7.41 11.33 -9.80
C ASP A 287 -8.67 11.54 -10.66
N TYR A 288 -8.54 11.99 -11.92
CA TYR A 288 -9.64 12.08 -12.88
C TYR A 288 -10.31 10.72 -13.14
N ARG A 289 -9.64 9.60 -12.88
CA ARG A 289 -10.22 8.27 -13.02
C ARG A 289 -11.37 8.02 -12.04
N MET A 290 -11.41 8.79 -10.96
CA MET A 290 -12.53 8.74 -10.01
C MET A 290 -13.84 9.27 -10.63
N ASP A 291 -13.79 9.98 -11.75
CA ASP A 291 -14.98 10.33 -12.54
C ASP A 291 -15.70 9.10 -13.11
N VAL A 292 -15.02 7.98 -13.23
CA VAL A 292 -15.57 6.70 -13.66
C VAL A 292 -15.96 5.83 -12.46
N SER A 293 -15.03 5.68 -11.50
CA SER A 293 -15.21 4.76 -10.39
C SER A 293 -16.23 5.23 -9.35
N LEU A 294 -16.33 6.51 -9.04
CA LEU A 294 -17.31 7.01 -8.07
C LEU A 294 -18.76 6.77 -8.53
N PRO A 295 -19.17 7.12 -9.77
CA PRO A 295 -20.49 6.75 -10.27
C PRO A 295 -20.71 5.23 -10.35
N PHE A 296 -19.68 4.46 -10.67
CA PHE A 296 -19.75 3.00 -10.70
C PHE A 296 -20.05 2.42 -9.31
N LEU A 297 -19.30 2.84 -8.29
CA LEU A 297 -19.52 2.44 -6.91
C LEU A 297 -20.90 2.91 -6.40
N TYR A 298 -21.26 4.17 -6.70
CA TYR A 298 -22.55 4.73 -6.28
C TYR A 298 -23.70 3.85 -6.76
N ARG A 299 -23.74 3.52 -8.08
CA ARG A 299 -24.78 2.65 -8.65
C ARG A 299 -24.83 1.26 -7.99
N ALA A 300 -23.69 0.70 -7.64
CA ALA A 300 -23.63 -0.60 -6.99
C ALA A 300 -24.08 -0.58 -5.53
N LEU A 301 -24.02 0.57 -4.86
CA LEU A 301 -24.28 0.74 -3.43
C LEU A 301 -25.64 1.37 -3.14
N GLN A 302 -26.41 1.71 -4.15
CA GLN A 302 -27.78 2.20 -3.98
C GLN A 302 -28.68 1.14 -3.32
N PRO A 303 -29.74 1.59 -2.59
CA PRO A 303 -30.78 0.71 -2.07
C PRO A 303 -31.45 -0.17 -3.10
#